data_fa2e4b9d725f7061ab5b013edbd47ce2
#
_entry.id   fa2e4b9d725f7061ab5b013edbd47ce2
#
_cell.length_a   1.000
_cell.length_b   1.000
_cell.length_c   1.000
_cell.angle_alpha   90.00
_cell.angle_beta   90.00
_cell.angle_gamma   90.00
#
_symmetry.space_group_name_H-M   'P 1'
#
loop_
_entity.id
_entity.type
_entity.pdbx_description
1 polymer ?
#
loop_
_entity_poly.entity_id
_entity_poly.type
_entity_poly.pdbx_seq_one_letter_code
_entity_poly.pdbx_strand_id
1 'polypeptide(L)'
;MTDLNKALSLVPQIREAHEEAERCQRSSHTRALEYAIKAGDALTLAKEAVGHGAFGIWRQQNLPGIPPTTATLYMRLADHKDKFRVGGEISNTVADLSAKGELSLRKAAALLPKRPLTPAQITAAKIRKDAKAAAQKGNEGIAKEWLKPLGVDELVFVLMEVFDAEYLKGLPAVLTKALPAAVGMERRV
;
A
#
# COMPACT_ATOMS: atom_id res chain seq x y z
N MET A 1 13.79 6.23 -21.55
CA MET A 1 13.16 5.19 -22.43
C MET A 1 12.75 4.04 -21.53
N THR A 2 11.48 3.64 -21.57
CA THR A 2 10.96 2.48 -20.83
C THR A 2 11.36 1.20 -21.56
N ASP A 3 11.97 0.27 -20.83
CA ASP A 3 12.37 -1.03 -21.40
C ASP A 3 11.29 -2.08 -21.10
N LEU A 4 10.19 -2.00 -21.86
CA LEU A 4 9.06 -2.92 -21.75
C LEU A 4 9.46 -4.39 -21.99
N ASN A 5 10.41 -4.65 -22.87
CA ASN A 5 10.88 -6.00 -23.14
C ASN A 5 11.58 -6.59 -21.91
N LYS A 6 12.37 -5.78 -21.21
CA LYS A 6 12.99 -6.18 -19.94
C LYS A 6 11.93 -6.46 -18.87
N ALA A 7 10.91 -5.62 -18.76
CA ALA A 7 9.82 -5.87 -17.83
C ALA A 7 9.04 -7.17 -18.14
N LEU A 8 8.76 -7.42 -19.42
CA LEU A 8 8.07 -8.64 -19.85
C LEU A 8 8.89 -9.91 -19.60
N SER A 9 10.22 -9.85 -19.76
CA SER A 9 11.08 -11.01 -19.46
C SER A 9 11.11 -11.40 -17.98
N LEU A 10 10.73 -10.50 -17.08
CA LEU A 10 10.64 -10.78 -15.64
C LEU A 10 9.31 -11.42 -15.21
N VAL A 11 8.28 -11.40 -16.07
CA VAL A 11 6.93 -11.93 -15.74
C VAL A 11 6.96 -13.40 -15.32
N PRO A 12 7.64 -14.33 -16.04
CA PRO A 12 7.72 -15.72 -15.62
C PRO A 12 8.38 -15.89 -14.25
N GLN A 13 9.48 -15.18 -14.01
CA GLN A 13 10.22 -15.23 -12.75
C GLN A 13 9.37 -14.73 -11.58
N ILE A 14 8.58 -13.68 -11.77
CA ILE A 14 7.69 -13.14 -10.73
C ILE A 14 6.59 -14.15 -10.42
N ARG A 15 5.98 -14.76 -11.44
CA ARG A 15 4.91 -15.75 -11.26
C ARG A 15 5.41 -16.98 -10.52
N GLU A 16 6.51 -17.56 -10.97
CA GLU A 16 7.13 -18.73 -10.33
C GLU A 16 7.46 -18.44 -8.86
N ALA A 17 8.13 -17.32 -8.57
CA ALA A 17 8.46 -16.94 -7.21
C ALA A 17 7.21 -16.69 -6.34
N HIS A 18 6.14 -16.15 -6.90
CA HIS A 18 4.88 -15.98 -6.19
C HIS A 18 4.22 -17.32 -5.86
N GLU A 19 4.09 -18.21 -6.83
CA GLU A 19 3.51 -19.55 -6.66
C GLU A 19 4.29 -20.35 -5.62
N GLU A 20 5.63 -20.30 -5.66
CA GLU A 20 6.49 -20.94 -4.66
C GLU A 20 6.32 -20.32 -3.27
N ALA A 21 6.19 -18.98 -3.17
CA ALA A 21 5.92 -18.33 -1.90
C ALA A 21 4.59 -18.80 -1.30
N GLU A 22 3.53 -18.90 -2.09
CA GLU A 22 2.22 -19.39 -1.63
C GLU A 22 2.26 -20.88 -1.26
N ARG A 23 2.94 -21.71 -2.06
CA ARG A 23 3.10 -23.13 -1.78
C ARG A 23 3.86 -23.37 -0.47
N CYS A 24 4.92 -22.60 -0.25
CA CYS A 24 5.75 -22.72 0.93
C CYS A 24 5.12 -22.15 2.21
N GLN A 25 4.12 -21.28 2.12
CA GLN A 25 3.44 -20.72 3.31
C GLN A 25 2.88 -21.81 4.24
N ARG A 26 2.53 -22.97 3.71
CA ARG A 26 1.97 -24.08 4.47
C ARG A 26 3.02 -25.04 5.03
N SER A 27 4.21 -25.10 4.45
CA SER A 27 5.23 -26.10 4.77
C SER A 27 6.50 -25.51 5.37
N SER A 28 6.87 -24.29 5.01
CA SER A 28 8.10 -23.64 5.48
C SER A 28 8.03 -22.14 5.33
N HIS A 29 7.70 -21.47 6.41
CA HIS A 29 7.57 -20.00 6.43
C HIS A 29 8.85 -19.26 6.03
N THR A 30 10.03 -19.83 6.33
CA THR A 30 11.31 -19.25 5.94
C THR A 30 11.49 -19.29 4.42
N ARG A 31 11.16 -20.42 3.77
CA ARG A 31 11.20 -20.52 2.31
C ARG A 31 10.18 -19.60 1.64
N ALA A 32 8.98 -19.48 2.20
CA ALA A 32 7.99 -18.54 1.71
C ALA A 32 8.51 -17.10 1.72
N LEU A 33 9.25 -16.72 2.78
CA LEU A 33 9.89 -15.40 2.87
C LEU A 33 10.97 -15.21 1.79
N GLU A 34 11.81 -16.23 1.55
CA GLU A 34 12.85 -16.18 0.51
C GLU A 34 12.24 -15.99 -0.89
N TYR A 35 11.19 -16.73 -1.22
CA TYR A 35 10.50 -16.60 -2.51
C TYR A 35 9.76 -15.27 -2.63
N ALA A 36 9.16 -14.78 -1.55
CA ALA A 36 8.53 -13.46 -1.53
C ALA A 36 9.56 -12.33 -1.79
N ILE A 37 10.77 -12.46 -1.23
CA ILE A 37 11.88 -11.53 -1.50
C ILE A 37 12.32 -11.61 -2.98
N LYS A 38 12.49 -12.82 -3.54
CA LYS A 38 12.83 -12.99 -4.96
C LYS A 38 11.78 -12.37 -5.89
N ALA A 39 10.51 -12.62 -5.61
CA ALA A 39 9.41 -11.99 -6.35
C ALA A 39 9.45 -10.46 -6.22
N GLY A 40 9.75 -9.94 -5.04
CA GLY A 40 9.88 -8.53 -4.76
C GLY A 40 11.03 -7.84 -5.51
N ASP A 41 12.21 -8.47 -5.57
CA ASP A 41 13.35 -7.99 -6.36
C ASP A 41 12.97 -7.88 -7.85
N ALA A 42 12.33 -8.93 -8.41
CA ALA A 42 11.90 -8.93 -9.80
C ALA A 42 10.80 -7.90 -10.09
N LEU A 43 9.84 -7.70 -9.16
CA LEU A 43 8.82 -6.66 -9.26
C LEU A 43 9.42 -5.25 -9.23
N THR A 44 10.45 -5.02 -8.43
CA THR A 44 11.15 -3.73 -8.37
C THR A 44 11.86 -3.44 -9.69
N LEU A 45 12.58 -4.41 -10.25
CA LEU A 45 13.21 -4.28 -11.56
C LEU A 45 12.19 -4.03 -12.69
N ALA A 46 11.06 -4.73 -12.65
CA ALA A 46 9.98 -4.51 -13.62
C ALA A 46 9.39 -3.10 -13.50
N LYS A 47 9.20 -2.61 -12.27
CA LYS A 47 8.72 -1.25 -12.01
C LYS A 47 9.66 -0.17 -12.54
N GLU A 48 10.96 -0.37 -12.38
CA GLU A 48 12.00 0.53 -12.93
C GLU A 48 11.98 0.52 -14.45
N ALA A 49 11.88 -0.67 -15.07
CA ALA A 49 11.86 -0.82 -16.52
C ALA A 49 10.60 -0.22 -17.18
N VAL A 50 9.42 -0.36 -16.54
CA VAL A 50 8.15 0.18 -17.04
C VAL A 50 8.05 1.68 -16.82
N GLY A 51 8.68 2.20 -15.76
CA GLY A 51 8.64 3.61 -15.39
C GLY A 51 7.48 4.00 -14.46
N HIS A 52 7.58 5.24 -13.96
CA HIS A 52 6.65 5.76 -12.95
C HIS A 52 5.25 5.95 -13.55
N GLY A 53 4.22 5.52 -12.83
CA GLY A 53 2.81 5.67 -13.23
C GLY A 53 2.26 4.52 -14.08
N ALA A 54 3.06 3.88 -14.95
CA ALA A 54 2.60 2.80 -15.82
C ALA A 54 2.62 1.40 -15.16
N PHE A 55 3.36 1.24 -14.06
CA PHE A 55 3.53 -0.07 -13.39
C PHE A 55 2.23 -0.70 -12.92
N GLY A 56 1.26 0.10 -12.45
CA GLY A 56 -0.04 -0.40 -11.99
C GLY A 56 -0.81 -1.12 -13.11
N ILE A 57 -0.90 -0.48 -14.27
CA ILE A 57 -1.56 -1.02 -15.47
C ILE A 57 -0.79 -2.23 -15.98
N TRP A 58 0.54 -2.13 -16.12
CA TRP A 58 1.39 -3.22 -16.56
C TRP A 58 1.24 -4.47 -15.68
N ARG A 59 1.23 -4.30 -14.34
CA ARG A 59 1.04 -5.39 -13.39
C ARG A 59 -0.32 -6.06 -13.59
N GLN A 60 -1.38 -5.28 -13.73
CA GLN A 60 -2.73 -5.81 -13.92
C GLN A 60 -2.85 -6.64 -15.20
N GLN A 61 -2.19 -6.23 -16.26
CA GLN A 61 -2.19 -6.94 -17.55
C GLN A 61 -1.34 -8.21 -17.55
N ASN A 62 -0.17 -8.18 -16.90
CA ASN A 62 0.81 -9.26 -17.00
C ASN A 62 0.82 -10.20 -15.78
N LEU A 63 0.35 -9.73 -14.64
CA LEU A 63 0.34 -10.45 -13.35
C LEU A 63 -1.04 -10.36 -12.65
N PRO A 64 -2.14 -10.75 -13.32
CA PRO A 64 -3.49 -10.62 -12.75
C PRO A 64 -3.70 -11.43 -11.46
N GLY A 65 -2.94 -12.53 -11.30
CA GLY A 65 -2.98 -13.37 -10.09
C GLY A 65 -2.31 -12.76 -8.85
N ILE A 66 -1.56 -11.66 -9.00
CA ILE A 66 -0.84 -11.04 -7.88
C ILE A 66 -1.54 -9.73 -7.48
N PRO A 67 -2.26 -9.69 -6.34
CA PRO A 67 -2.91 -8.48 -5.85
C PRO A 67 -1.93 -7.32 -5.64
N PRO A 68 -2.37 -6.05 -5.78
CA PRO A 68 -1.50 -4.87 -5.55
C PRO A 68 -0.86 -4.85 -4.16
N THR A 69 -1.63 -5.26 -3.17
CA THR A 69 -1.17 -5.34 -1.77
C THR A 69 -0.06 -6.37 -1.58
N THR A 70 -0.18 -7.53 -2.25
CA THR A 70 0.84 -8.59 -2.24
C THR A 70 2.10 -8.13 -2.97
N ALA A 71 1.97 -7.52 -4.15
CA ALA A 71 3.12 -6.97 -4.88
C ALA A 71 3.88 -5.92 -4.05
N THR A 72 3.14 -5.00 -3.40
CA THR A 72 3.73 -3.99 -2.51
C THR A 72 4.43 -4.62 -1.29
N LEU A 73 3.83 -5.66 -0.71
CA LEU A 73 4.42 -6.42 0.39
C LEU A 73 5.74 -7.05 -0.02
N TYR A 74 5.78 -7.73 -1.17
CA TYR A 74 6.97 -8.39 -1.69
C TYR A 74 8.09 -7.38 -2.00
N MET A 75 7.79 -6.29 -2.68
CA MET A 75 8.77 -5.23 -2.94
C MET A 75 9.34 -4.66 -1.63
N ARG A 76 8.50 -4.47 -0.61
CA ARG A 76 8.95 -3.97 0.69
C ARG A 76 9.85 -4.97 1.42
N LEU A 77 9.57 -6.27 1.35
CA LEU A 77 10.43 -7.32 1.90
C LEU A 77 11.78 -7.37 1.18
N ALA A 78 11.77 -7.23 -0.14
CA ALA A 78 12.98 -7.19 -0.97
C ALA A 78 13.86 -5.96 -0.69
N ASP A 79 13.25 -4.80 -0.50
CA ASP A 79 13.92 -3.54 -0.17
C ASP A 79 14.71 -3.61 1.16
N HIS A 80 14.30 -4.51 2.04
CA HIS A 80 14.93 -4.72 3.35
C HIS A 80 15.51 -6.15 3.53
N LYS A 81 15.84 -6.83 2.43
CA LYS A 81 16.28 -8.24 2.45
C LYS A 81 17.49 -8.50 3.35
N ASP A 82 18.39 -7.53 3.47
CA ASP A 82 19.59 -7.68 4.29
C ASP A 82 19.29 -7.79 5.79
N LYS A 83 18.16 -7.23 6.25
CA LYS A 83 17.70 -7.36 7.64
C LYS A 83 17.25 -8.78 8.00
N PHE A 84 16.86 -9.57 6.99
CA PHE A 84 16.40 -10.96 7.15
C PHE A 84 17.50 -11.99 6.96
N ARG A 85 18.66 -11.61 6.43
CA ARG A 85 19.80 -12.52 6.24
C ARG A 85 20.45 -12.87 7.57
N VAL A 86 21.22 -13.96 7.59
CA VAL A 86 22.00 -14.37 8.76
C VAL A 86 22.91 -13.22 9.19
N GLY A 87 22.81 -12.82 10.46
CA GLY A 87 23.50 -11.64 10.99
C GLY A 87 22.77 -10.30 10.78
N GLY A 88 21.64 -10.28 10.09
CA GLY A 88 20.80 -9.08 9.97
C GLY A 88 19.98 -8.81 11.23
N GLU A 89 19.56 -7.56 11.42
CA GLU A 89 18.88 -7.07 12.64
C GLU A 89 17.62 -7.86 13.03
N ILE A 90 16.95 -8.47 12.04
CA ILE A 90 15.66 -9.15 12.21
C ILE A 90 15.81 -10.68 12.12
N SER A 91 16.98 -11.19 11.72
CA SER A 91 17.18 -12.62 11.42
C SER A 91 16.84 -13.54 12.59
N ASN A 92 17.28 -13.21 13.80
CA ASN A 92 17.00 -14.00 14.99
C ASN A 92 15.51 -14.02 15.33
N THR A 93 14.83 -12.86 15.25
CA THR A 93 13.38 -12.77 15.49
C THR A 93 12.59 -13.59 14.47
N VAL A 94 13.03 -13.59 13.19
CA VAL A 94 12.42 -14.42 12.15
C VAL A 94 12.63 -15.90 12.41
N ALA A 95 13.83 -16.29 12.84
CA ALA A 95 14.13 -17.69 13.21
C ALA A 95 13.25 -18.15 14.38
N ASP A 96 13.11 -17.33 15.43
CA ASP A 96 12.26 -17.61 16.59
C ASP A 96 10.78 -17.74 16.21
N LEU A 97 10.27 -16.83 15.39
CA LEU A 97 8.88 -16.87 14.89
C LEU A 97 8.65 -18.10 14.00
N SER A 98 9.65 -18.48 13.20
CA SER A 98 9.58 -19.67 12.35
C SER A 98 9.55 -20.94 13.19
N ALA A 99 10.41 -21.04 14.21
CA ALA A 99 10.45 -22.18 15.13
C ALA A 99 9.13 -22.37 15.90
N LYS A 100 8.44 -21.26 16.22
CA LYS A 100 7.12 -21.27 16.88
C LYS A 100 5.96 -21.51 15.90
N GLY A 101 6.21 -21.65 14.59
CA GLY A 101 5.17 -21.76 13.58
C GLY A 101 4.33 -20.47 13.40
N GLU A 102 4.78 -19.36 13.94
CA GLU A 102 4.05 -18.08 13.94
C GLU A 102 4.48 -17.12 12.83
N LEU A 103 5.55 -17.45 12.10
CA LEU A 103 6.03 -16.59 11.03
C LEU A 103 5.02 -16.53 9.89
N SER A 104 4.68 -15.32 9.45
CA SER A 104 3.96 -15.07 8.21
C SER A 104 4.62 -13.90 7.48
N LEU A 105 4.39 -13.78 6.17
CA LEU A 105 4.94 -12.66 5.38
C LEU A 105 4.49 -11.30 5.94
N ARG A 106 3.28 -11.21 6.47
CA ARG A 106 2.77 -9.99 7.13
C ARG A 106 3.47 -9.71 8.45
N LYS A 107 3.73 -10.74 9.26
CA LYS A 107 4.49 -10.59 10.50
C LYS A 107 5.95 -10.19 10.20
N ALA A 108 6.59 -10.81 9.21
CA ALA A 108 7.92 -10.41 8.75
C ALA A 108 7.95 -8.94 8.30
N ALA A 109 6.98 -8.50 7.51
CA ALA A 109 6.88 -7.10 7.10
C ALA A 109 6.56 -6.13 8.25
N ALA A 110 5.89 -6.58 9.30
CA ALA A 110 5.62 -5.76 10.49
C ALA A 110 6.88 -5.46 11.32
N LEU A 111 7.92 -6.30 11.22
CA LEU A 111 9.23 -6.07 11.83
C LEU A 111 10.03 -4.97 11.11
N LEU A 112 9.68 -4.65 9.87
CA LEU A 112 10.36 -3.61 9.11
C LEU A 112 9.98 -2.21 9.59
N PRO A 113 10.90 -1.24 9.49
CA PRO A 113 10.60 0.15 9.82
C PRO A 113 9.41 0.62 9.01
N LYS A 114 8.48 1.29 9.68
CA LYS A 114 7.33 1.90 9.00
C LYS A 114 7.84 2.95 8.03
N ARG A 115 7.33 2.93 6.80
CA ARG A 115 7.63 3.98 5.83
C ARG A 115 7.25 5.34 6.44
N PRO A 116 8.15 6.33 6.42
CA PRO A 116 7.79 7.67 6.88
C PRO A 116 6.57 8.16 6.08
N LEU A 117 5.58 8.63 6.80
CA LEU A 117 4.39 9.21 6.19
C LEU A 117 4.77 10.54 5.52
N THR A 118 4.23 10.80 4.35
CA THR A 118 4.33 12.13 3.73
C THR A 118 3.60 13.16 4.60
N PRO A 119 3.96 14.45 4.54
CA PRO A 119 3.25 15.51 5.27
C PRO A 119 1.73 15.46 5.04
N ALA A 120 1.30 15.25 3.81
CA ALA A 120 -0.12 15.09 3.46
C ALA A 120 -0.77 13.88 4.15
N GLN A 121 -0.08 12.73 4.21
CA GLN A 121 -0.57 11.53 4.92
C GLN A 121 -0.63 11.74 6.43
N ILE A 122 0.30 12.48 7.02
CA ILE A 122 0.28 12.83 8.45
C ILE A 122 -0.94 13.69 8.75
N THR A 123 -1.20 14.71 7.92
CA THR A 123 -2.37 15.58 8.07
C THR A 123 -3.68 14.79 7.92
N ALA A 124 -3.78 13.94 6.89
CA ALA A 124 -4.95 13.08 6.67
C ALA A 124 -5.18 12.10 7.83
N ALA A 125 -4.12 11.49 8.36
CA ALA A 125 -4.21 10.58 9.51
C ALA A 125 -4.66 11.31 10.78
N LYS A 126 -4.20 12.53 10.99
CA LYS A 126 -4.64 13.39 12.10
C LYS A 126 -6.12 13.72 11.98
N ILE A 127 -6.56 14.23 10.83
CA ILE A 127 -7.97 14.55 10.56
C ILE A 127 -8.87 13.33 10.79
N ARG A 128 -8.47 12.15 10.28
CA ARG A 128 -9.23 10.90 10.47
C ARG A 128 -9.34 10.50 11.94
N LYS A 129 -8.24 10.64 12.71
CA LYS A 129 -8.22 10.34 14.15
C LYS A 129 -9.15 11.28 14.90
N ASP A 130 -9.10 12.55 14.58
CA ASP A 130 -9.86 13.60 15.24
C ASP A 130 -11.38 13.50 14.89
N ALA A 131 -11.70 13.20 13.60
CA ALA A 131 -13.06 12.94 13.17
C ALA A 131 -13.66 11.70 13.87
N LYS A 132 -12.86 10.63 14.02
CA LYS A 132 -13.29 9.44 14.76
C LYS A 132 -13.53 9.74 16.24
N ALA A 133 -12.69 10.54 16.87
CA ALA A 133 -12.85 10.95 18.25
C ALA A 133 -14.09 11.86 18.44
N ALA A 134 -14.37 12.76 17.49
CA ALA A 134 -15.56 13.60 17.46
C ALA A 134 -16.85 12.78 17.30
N ALA A 135 -16.85 11.81 16.38
CA ALA A 135 -17.97 10.90 16.16
C ALA A 135 -18.27 10.04 17.42
N GLN A 136 -17.24 9.57 18.10
CA GLN A 136 -17.40 8.81 19.35
C GLN A 136 -17.96 9.65 20.51
N LYS A 137 -17.74 10.98 20.49
CA LYS A 137 -18.26 11.90 21.53
C LYS A 137 -19.66 12.40 21.24
N GLY A 138 -20.30 11.99 20.12
CA GLY A 138 -21.64 12.40 19.75
C GLY A 138 -21.80 13.90 19.44
N ASN A 139 -20.70 14.57 19.11
CA ASN A 139 -20.63 16.02 19.01
C ASN A 139 -20.55 16.48 17.55
N GLU A 140 -21.69 16.49 16.84
CA GLU A 140 -21.79 16.97 15.45
C GLU A 140 -21.31 18.44 15.25
N GLY A 141 -21.35 19.25 16.33
CA GLY A 141 -20.88 20.63 16.30
C GLY A 141 -19.37 20.77 16.13
N ILE A 142 -18.60 19.84 16.71
CA ILE A 142 -17.12 19.87 16.63
C ILE A 142 -16.64 19.54 15.21
N ALA A 143 -17.29 18.60 14.52
CA ALA A 143 -16.92 18.25 13.15
C ALA A 143 -17.01 19.45 12.18
N LYS A 144 -18.01 20.34 12.36
CA LYS A 144 -18.17 21.55 11.56
C LYS A 144 -17.07 22.59 11.80
N GLU A 145 -16.54 22.67 13.01
CA GLU A 145 -15.52 23.66 13.37
C GLU A 145 -14.11 23.24 12.89
N TRP A 146 -13.86 21.94 12.79
CA TRP A 146 -12.57 21.37 12.36
C TRP A 146 -12.36 21.43 10.84
N LEU A 147 -13.43 21.52 10.07
CA LEU A 147 -13.39 21.63 8.61
C LEU A 147 -13.22 23.07 8.12
N LYS A 148 -13.39 24.06 9.01
CA LYS A 148 -13.25 25.48 8.67
C LYS A 148 -11.85 25.94 8.23
N PRO A 149 -10.72 25.42 8.77
CA PRO A 149 -9.40 25.90 8.38
C PRO A 149 -8.82 25.30 7.11
N LEU A 150 -9.47 24.29 6.52
CA LEU A 150 -9.01 23.69 5.26
C LEU A 150 -9.66 24.40 4.09
N GLY A 151 -8.84 24.86 3.14
CA GLY A 151 -9.34 25.33 1.84
C GLY A 151 -10.13 24.24 1.14
N VAL A 152 -11.11 24.62 0.32
CA VAL A 152 -11.99 23.66 -0.38
C VAL A 152 -11.17 22.64 -1.19
N ASP A 153 -10.05 23.07 -1.79
CA ASP A 153 -9.18 22.23 -2.61
C ASP A 153 -8.40 21.21 -1.77
N GLU A 154 -7.93 21.61 -0.58
CA GLU A 154 -7.27 20.68 0.36
C GLU A 154 -8.25 19.66 0.92
N LEU A 155 -9.47 20.06 1.19
CA LEU A 155 -10.54 19.20 1.68
C LEU A 155 -10.93 18.16 0.63
N VAL A 156 -11.06 18.55 -0.64
CA VAL A 156 -11.38 17.67 -1.76
C VAL A 156 -10.25 16.67 -1.98
N PHE A 157 -9.00 17.13 -1.95
CA PHE A 157 -7.82 16.26 -2.10
C PHE A 157 -7.75 15.21 -0.99
N VAL A 158 -7.94 15.60 0.27
CA VAL A 158 -7.95 14.68 1.42
C VAL A 158 -9.11 13.69 1.34
N LEU A 159 -10.30 14.12 0.90
CA LEU A 159 -11.46 13.26 0.76
C LEU A 159 -11.27 12.24 -0.38
N MET A 160 -10.69 12.62 -1.50
CA MET A 160 -10.45 11.72 -2.64
C MET A 160 -9.31 10.72 -2.40
N GLU A 161 -8.30 11.08 -1.59
CA GLU A 161 -7.20 10.14 -1.24
C GLU A 161 -7.57 9.17 -0.09
N VAL A 162 -8.47 9.57 0.79
CA VAL A 162 -8.74 8.85 2.06
C VAL A 162 -10.01 8.00 1.99
N PHE A 163 -10.97 8.37 1.15
CA PHE A 163 -12.26 7.70 1.08
C PHE A 163 -12.52 7.13 -0.31
N ASP A 164 -12.95 5.88 -0.38
CA ASP A 164 -13.50 5.32 -1.61
C ASP A 164 -14.91 5.90 -1.90
N ALA A 165 -15.34 5.74 -3.16
CA ALA A 165 -16.56 6.36 -3.65
C ALA A 165 -17.85 5.93 -2.90
N GLU A 166 -17.83 4.79 -2.20
CA GLU A 166 -18.98 4.34 -1.40
C GLU A 166 -19.09 5.08 -0.07
N TYR A 167 -17.96 5.41 0.53
CA TYR A 167 -17.94 6.16 1.79
C TYR A 167 -18.39 7.61 1.60
N LEU A 168 -18.13 8.19 0.42
CA LEU A 168 -18.56 9.56 0.05
C LEU A 168 -20.10 9.70 -0.05
N LYS A 169 -20.82 8.60 -0.29
CA LYS A 169 -22.31 8.60 -0.32
C LYS A 169 -22.96 8.80 1.05
N GLY A 170 -22.22 8.59 2.13
CA GLY A 170 -22.67 8.75 3.52
C GLY A 170 -22.33 10.10 4.16
N LEU A 171 -21.69 11.02 3.43
CA LEU A 171 -21.29 12.31 3.96
C LEU A 171 -22.49 13.25 4.18
N PRO A 172 -22.48 14.07 5.26
CA PRO A 172 -23.56 15.04 5.51
C PRO A 172 -23.77 15.98 4.31
N ALA A 173 -25.03 16.34 4.07
CA ALA A 173 -25.46 17.15 2.92
C ALA A 173 -24.71 18.50 2.72
N VAL A 174 -23.96 18.96 3.70
CA VAL A 174 -23.10 20.15 3.64
C VAL A 174 -21.84 19.90 2.79
N LEU A 175 -21.29 18.69 2.82
CA LEU A 175 -20.11 18.31 2.03
C LEU A 175 -20.49 17.91 0.60
N THR A 176 -21.66 17.30 0.41
CA THR A 176 -22.18 16.98 -0.93
C THR A 176 -22.53 18.23 -1.76
N LYS A 177 -22.77 19.39 -1.15
CA LYS A 177 -22.97 20.66 -1.87
C LYS A 177 -21.67 21.32 -2.36
N ALA A 178 -20.53 21.03 -1.74
CA ALA A 178 -19.23 21.55 -2.15
C ALA A 178 -18.55 20.70 -3.25
N LEU A 179 -18.85 19.40 -3.30
CA LEU A 179 -18.30 18.46 -4.27
C LEU A 179 -18.63 18.76 -5.76
N PRO A 180 -19.82 19.20 -6.15
CA PRO A 180 -20.13 19.44 -7.57
C PRO A 180 -19.34 20.59 -8.20
N ALA A 181 -18.87 21.55 -7.42
CA ALA A 181 -18.07 22.67 -7.91
C ALA A 181 -16.62 22.23 -8.24
N ALA A 182 -16.08 21.26 -7.52
CA ALA A 182 -14.74 20.73 -7.74
C ALA A 182 -14.69 19.67 -8.86
N VAL A 183 -15.74 18.83 -8.98
CA VAL A 183 -15.85 17.80 -10.03
C VAL A 183 -16.22 18.40 -11.40
N GLY A 184 -16.82 19.59 -11.43
CA GLY A 184 -17.18 20.29 -12.67
C GLY A 184 -16.00 20.91 -13.44
N MET A 185 -14.81 20.99 -12.84
CA MET A 185 -13.61 21.57 -13.49
C MET A 185 -12.84 20.62 -14.40
N GLU A 186 -13.05 19.29 -14.33
CA GLU A 186 -12.31 18.32 -15.16
C GLU A 186 -13.01 17.92 -16.47
N ARG A 187 -14.08 18.59 -16.89
CA ARG A 187 -14.75 18.29 -18.17
C ARG A 187 -14.62 19.41 -19.21
N ARG A 188 -13.48 20.09 -19.25
CA ARG A 188 -13.14 20.97 -20.38
C ARG A 188 -11.66 20.82 -20.72
N VAL A 189 -11.29 19.74 -21.38
CA VAL A 189 -10.28 19.70 -22.44
C VAL A 189 -10.70 18.63 -23.44
#